data_109bfa92e86b7c79d0fb117d1b455020
#
_entry.id   109bfa92e86b7c79d0fb117d1b455020
#
_cell.length_a   1.000
_cell.length_b   1.000
_cell.length_c   1.000
_cell.angle_alpha   90.00
_cell.angle_beta   90.00
_cell.angle_gamma   90.00
#
_symmetry.space_group_name_H-M   'P 1'
#
loop_
_entity.id
_entity.type
_entity.pdbx_description
1 polymer ?
#
loop_
_entity_poly.entity_id
_entity_poly.type
_entity_poly.pdbx_seq_one_letter_code
_entity_poly.pdbx_strand_id
1 'polypeptide(L)'
;MYNGMQSKYLIQVIVIDPYKKELSWQTIDNNCDPQKFTYIMQCRNFDVVRLGDNVIMYVDDEGLLKNPNSYFSFVTNDVESQGYAGIAILATTNSEGDTLSFDKDIGEVRSILHWKPEGYSEEPYMEFIPLDDKVLH
;
A
#
# COMPACT_ATOMS: atom_id res chain seq x y z
N MET A 1 -6.53 -26.29 -19.07
CA MET A 1 -6.58 -25.83 -18.57
C MET A 1 -6.62 -25.46 -18.24
N TYR A 2 -6.86 -25.37 -17.99
CA TYR A 2 -7.07 -24.78 -17.37
C TYR A 2 -7.26 -24.30 -16.94
N ASN A 3 -7.58 -24.15 -16.60
CA ASN A 3 -7.98 -23.54 -16.13
C ASN A 3 -8.40 -22.81 -15.45
N GLY A 4 -8.96 -22.48 -15.39
CA GLY A 4 -9.90 -21.61 -14.70
C GLY A 4 -9.95 -21.80 -13.25
N MET A 5 -9.56 -22.88 -12.83
CA MET A 5 -9.62 -23.15 -11.43
C MET A 5 -8.77 -22.27 -10.58
N GLN A 6 -7.74 -21.74 -11.17
CA GLN A 6 -6.86 -20.91 -10.41
C GLN A 6 -7.30 -19.48 -10.34
N SER A 7 -8.29 -19.11 -11.15
CA SER A 7 -8.63 -17.69 -11.24
C SER A 7 -9.18 -17.13 -9.94
N LYS A 8 -9.74 -17.97 -9.08
CA LYS A 8 -10.29 -17.44 -7.84
C LYS A 8 -9.19 -16.99 -6.88
N TYR A 9 -7.97 -17.42 -7.09
CA TYR A 9 -6.86 -16.98 -6.27
C TYR A 9 -6.01 -15.92 -6.95
N LEU A 10 -6.28 -15.65 -8.22
CA LEU A 10 -5.51 -14.63 -8.92
C LEU A 10 -6.20 -13.30 -8.73
N ILE A 11 -5.49 -12.36 -8.15
CA ILE A 11 -6.03 -11.02 -7.94
C ILE A 11 -5.14 -10.02 -8.64
N GLN A 12 -5.72 -8.90 -9.00
CA GLN A 12 -4.99 -7.82 -9.64
C GLN A 12 -4.89 -6.67 -8.67
N VAL A 13 -3.68 -6.26 -8.40
CA VAL A 13 -3.40 -5.23 -7.42
C VAL A 13 -2.58 -4.14 -8.08
N ILE A 14 -2.49 -2.99 -7.43
CA ILE A 14 -1.64 -1.91 -7.90
C ILE A 14 -0.40 -1.88 -7.05
N VAL A 15 0.76 -1.86 -7.71
CA VAL A 15 2.04 -1.70 -7.05
C VAL A 15 2.46 -0.24 -7.17
N ILE A 16 2.77 0.36 -6.04
CA ILE A 16 3.28 1.72 -5.97
C ILE A 16 4.77 1.64 -5.73
N ASP A 17 5.56 2.09 -6.70
CA ASP A 17 7.01 2.00 -6.63
C ASP A 17 7.59 3.42 -6.61
N PRO A 18 7.91 3.97 -5.44
CA PRO A 18 8.42 5.32 -5.36
C PRO A 18 9.86 5.45 -5.87
N TYR A 19 10.60 4.35 -5.95
CA TYR A 19 11.95 4.40 -6.48
C TYR A 19 11.94 4.71 -7.97
N LYS A 20 10.96 4.15 -8.68
CA LYS A 20 10.80 4.39 -10.11
C LYS A 20 9.72 5.42 -10.39
N LYS A 21 8.96 5.80 -9.37
CA LYS A 21 7.82 6.71 -9.52
C LYS A 21 6.83 6.14 -10.51
N GLU A 22 6.46 4.88 -10.27
CA GLU A 22 5.55 4.16 -11.16
C GLU A 22 4.42 3.52 -10.39
N LEU A 23 3.26 3.52 -11.03
CA LEU A 23 2.13 2.72 -10.62
C LEU A 23 1.92 1.66 -11.68
N SER A 24 1.68 0.42 -11.27
CA SER A 24 1.43 -0.63 -12.24
C SER A 24 0.47 -1.66 -11.67
N TRP A 25 -0.29 -2.28 -12.58
CA TRP A 25 -1.11 -3.42 -12.22
C TRP A 25 -0.22 -4.65 -12.18
N GLN A 26 -0.45 -5.49 -11.18
CA GLN A 26 0.23 -6.77 -11.08
C GLN A 26 -0.80 -7.83 -10.74
N THR A 27 -0.61 -9.01 -11.31
CA THR A 27 -1.43 -10.15 -10.95
C THR A 27 -0.68 -10.96 -9.92
N ILE A 28 -1.33 -11.27 -8.82
CA ILE A 28 -0.74 -12.02 -7.73
C ILE A 28 -1.61 -13.23 -7.44
N ASP A 29 -0.95 -14.36 -7.22
CA ASP A 29 -1.64 -15.56 -6.77
C ASP A 29 -1.78 -15.45 -5.25
N ASN A 30 -2.97 -15.13 -4.80
CA ASN A 30 -3.24 -14.91 -3.39
C ASN A 30 -3.66 -16.21 -2.73
N ASN A 31 -2.79 -17.19 -2.79
CA ASN A 31 -3.08 -18.53 -2.30
C ASN A 31 -2.52 -18.69 -0.89
N CYS A 32 -2.84 -17.75 -0.02
CA CYS A 32 -2.47 -17.82 1.39
C CYS A 32 -0.96 -17.82 1.62
N ASP A 33 -0.20 -17.26 0.69
CA ASP A 33 1.24 -17.20 0.81
C ASP A 33 1.68 -15.76 0.90
N PRO A 34 1.89 -15.23 2.11
CA PRO A 34 2.26 -13.82 2.26
C PRO A 34 3.62 -13.50 1.66
N GLN A 35 4.45 -14.50 1.39
CA GLN A 35 5.75 -14.22 0.80
C GLN A 35 5.65 -13.65 -0.59
N LYS A 36 4.51 -13.85 -1.27
CA LYS A 36 4.32 -13.25 -2.56
C LYS A 36 4.33 -11.74 -2.48
N PHE A 37 3.74 -11.21 -1.41
CA PHE A 37 3.71 -9.77 -1.22
C PHE A 37 5.09 -9.24 -0.83
N THR A 38 5.77 -9.91 0.08
CA THR A 38 7.09 -9.44 0.51
C THR A 38 8.09 -9.49 -0.62
N TYR A 39 7.94 -10.46 -1.52
CA TYR A 39 8.83 -10.54 -2.67
C TYR A 39 8.68 -9.32 -3.58
N ILE A 40 7.44 -8.97 -3.89
CA ILE A 40 7.17 -7.82 -4.73
C ILE A 40 7.62 -6.53 -4.05
N MET A 41 7.37 -6.43 -2.76
CA MET A 41 7.70 -5.23 -2.01
C MET A 41 9.17 -5.14 -1.64
N GLN A 42 9.91 -6.24 -1.82
CA GLN A 42 11.33 -6.30 -1.48
C GLN A 42 11.56 -5.96 -0.02
N CYS A 43 10.76 -6.58 0.84
CA CYS A 43 10.86 -6.37 2.27
C CYS A 43 10.73 -7.71 2.98
N ARG A 44 11.00 -7.71 4.30
CA ARG A 44 10.90 -8.93 5.07
C ARG A 44 9.51 -9.15 5.62
N ASN A 45 8.89 -8.10 6.09
CA ASN A 45 7.57 -8.16 6.68
C ASN A 45 6.78 -6.95 6.24
N PHE A 46 5.47 -7.08 6.27
CA PHE A 46 4.62 -5.97 5.90
C PHE A 46 3.56 -5.74 6.96
N ASP A 47 3.05 -4.52 6.94
CA ASP A 47 1.85 -4.15 7.69
C ASP A 47 0.76 -3.83 6.70
N VAL A 48 -0.46 -3.82 7.19
CA VAL A 48 -1.63 -3.49 6.37
C VAL A 48 -2.23 -2.21 6.90
N VAL A 49 -2.39 -1.24 6.03
CA VAL A 49 -2.97 0.06 6.36
C VAL A 49 -4.34 0.13 5.70
N ARG A 50 -5.34 0.49 6.47
CA ARG A 50 -6.68 0.67 5.91
C ARG A 50 -6.82 2.11 5.43
N LEU A 51 -7.08 2.27 4.16
CA LEU A 51 -7.16 3.60 3.55
C LEU A 51 -8.59 4.08 3.38
N GLY A 52 -9.56 3.19 3.43
CA GLY A 52 -10.96 3.54 3.26
C GLY A 52 -11.81 2.36 3.63
N ASP A 53 -13.05 2.37 3.20
CA ASP A 53 -13.98 1.34 3.63
C ASP A 53 -13.49 -0.06 3.29
N ASN A 54 -13.09 -0.26 2.07
CA ASN A 54 -12.64 -1.58 1.63
C ASN A 54 -11.27 -1.55 0.99
N VAL A 55 -10.56 -0.46 1.11
CA VAL A 55 -9.26 -0.30 0.47
C VAL A 55 -8.17 -0.50 1.50
N ILE A 56 -7.22 -1.38 1.18
CA ILE A 56 -6.09 -1.65 2.06
C ILE A 56 -4.81 -1.49 1.28
N MET A 57 -3.75 -1.19 2.01
CA MET A 57 -2.43 -1.04 1.42
C MET A 57 -1.43 -1.81 2.27
N TYR A 58 -0.64 -2.62 1.60
CA TYR A 58 0.46 -3.34 2.24
C TYR A 58 1.69 -2.46 2.17
N VAL A 59 2.34 -2.26 3.31
CA VAL A 59 3.54 -1.44 3.40
C VAL A 59 4.61 -2.20 4.13
N ASP A 60 5.86 -1.82 3.91
CA ASP A 60 7.01 -2.40 4.59
C ASP A 60 6.96 -1.93 6.04
N ASP A 61 6.86 -2.86 6.98
CA ASP A 61 6.70 -2.48 8.39
C ASP A 61 7.99 -1.88 8.96
N GLU A 62 9.09 -1.97 8.25
CA GLU A 62 10.36 -1.36 8.65
C GLU A 62 10.77 -0.26 7.70
N GLY A 63 9.85 0.18 6.83
CA GLY A 63 10.20 1.11 5.78
C GLY A 63 10.86 2.38 6.27
N LEU A 64 10.27 3.01 7.29
CA LEU A 64 10.83 4.27 7.79
C LEU A 64 12.13 4.04 8.54
N LEU A 65 12.28 2.88 9.16
CA LEU A 65 13.50 2.56 9.91
C LEU A 65 14.67 2.26 8.99
N LYS A 66 14.39 1.85 7.76
CA LYS A 66 15.45 1.54 6.80
C LYS A 66 16.01 2.78 6.15
N ASN A 67 15.45 3.93 6.45
CA ASN A 67 15.93 5.18 5.91
C ASN A 67 15.97 5.15 4.39
N PRO A 68 14.87 4.78 3.74
CA PRO A 68 14.86 4.68 2.28
C PRO A 68 14.95 6.07 1.66
N ASN A 69 15.25 6.08 0.38
CA ASN A 69 15.38 7.35 -0.33
C ASN A 69 14.11 7.81 -1.01
N SER A 70 13.07 7.00 -0.97
CA SER A 70 11.89 7.28 -1.78
C SER A 70 10.62 7.08 -0.99
N TYR A 71 9.77 8.08 -1.05
CA TYR A 71 8.52 8.13 -0.28
C TYR A 71 7.40 8.61 -1.18
N PHE A 72 6.18 8.31 -0.78
CA PHE A 72 4.99 8.84 -1.43
C PHE A 72 3.93 9.14 -0.37
N SER A 73 2.92 9.91 -0.77
CA SER A 73 1.78 10.20 0.09
C SER A 73 0.55 10.30 -0.78
N PHE A 74 -0.60 10.43 -0.14
CA PHE A 74 -1.87 10.66 -0.84
C PHE A 74 -2.40 12.03 -0.44
N VAL A 75 -2.95 12.75 -1.42
CA VAL A 75 -3.54 14.05 -1.18
C VAL A 75 -4.99 13.99 -1.63
N THR A 76 -5.91 14.20 -0.70
CA THR A 76 -7.32 14.22 -1.02
C THR A 76 -7.94 15.42 -0.34
N ASN A 77 -8.73 16.20 -1.09
CA ASN A 77 -9.42 17.37 -0.54
C ASN A 77 -8.46 18.30 0.20
N ASP A 78 -7.26 18.48 -0.38
CA ASP A 78 -6.23 19.35 0.16
C ASP A 78 -5.63 18.86 1.48
N VAL A 79 -5.89 17.61 1.83
CA VAL A 79 -5.29 17.00 3.02
C VAL A 79 -4.30 15.95 2.55
N GLU A 80 -3.07 16.07 3.02
CA GLU A 80 -2.03 15.12 2.66
C GLU A 80 -1.85 14.10 3.76
N SER A 81 -1.76 12.83 3.39
CA SER A 81 -1.47 11.76 4.34
C SER A 81 -0.02 11.84 4.79
N GLN A 82 0.32 11.02 5.77
CA GLN A 82 1.73 10.84 6.11
C GLN A 82 2.46 10.28 4.91
N GLY A 83 3.78 10.39 4.92
CA GLY A 83 4.59 9.77 3.89
C GLY A 83 4.76 8.29 4.17
N TYR A 84 4.70 7.50 3.12
CA TYR A 84 4.94 6.07 3.19
C TYR A 84 6.23 5.76 2.46
N ALA A 85 6.99 4.82 2.99
CA ALA A 85 8.32 4.53 2.47
C ALA A 85 8.34 3.18 1.75
N GLY A 86 9.01 3.14 0.60
CA GLY A 86 9.22 1.89 -0.10
C GLY A 86 8.07 1.49 -0.98
N ILE A 87 8.17 0.29 -1.54
CA ILE A 87 7.17 -0.23 -2.45
C ILE A 87 5.94 -0.69 -1.66
N ALA A 88 4.77 -0.36 -2.16
CA ALA A 88 3.51 -0.70 -1.50
C ALA A 88 2.58 -1.37 -2.49
N ILE A 89 1.57 -2.06 -1.95
CA ILE A 89 0.59 -2.77 -2.77
C ILE A 89 -0.81 -2.36 -2.32
N LEU A 90 -1.62 -1.92 -3.28
CA LEU A 90 -3.02 -1.57 -3.02
C LEU A 90 -3.92 -2.73 -3.42
N ALA A 91 -4.87 -3.05 -2.56
CA ALA A 91 -5.83 -4.11 -2.80
C ALA A 91 -7.15 -3.73 -2.15
N THR A 92 -8.11 -4.61 -2.28
CA THR A 92 -9.43 -4.45 -1.67
C THR A 92 -9.63 -5.59 -0.69
N THR A 93 -10.45 -5.35 0.30
CA THR A 93 -10.80 -6.39 1.27
C THR A 93 -12.32 -6.46 1.41
N ASN A 94 -12.82 -7.61 1.84
CA ASN A 94 -14.25 -7.76 2.11
C ASN A 94 -14.50 -7.82 3.61
N SER A 95 -15.74 -8.08 3.99
CA SER A 95 -16.11 -8.08 5.40
C SER A 95 -15.47 -9.25 6.15
N GLU A 96 -15.00 -10.26 5.43
CA GLU A 96 -14.36 -11.41 6.05
C GLU A 96 -12.85 -11.26 6.16
N GLY A 97 -12.31 -10.15 5.68
CA GLY A 97 -10.88 -9.93 5.78
C GLY A 97 -10.07 -10.51 4.65
N ASP A 98 -10.71 -11.06 3.62
CA ASP A 98 -9.98 -11.59 2.47
C ASP A 98 -9.37 -10.45 1.66
N THR A 99 -8.22 -10.72 1.08
CA THR A 99 -7.58 -9.78 0.17
C THR A 99 -8.08 -10.07 -1.24
N LEU A 100 -8.62 -9.04 -1.87
CA LEU A 100 -9.24 -9.16 -3.19
C LEU A 100 -8.57 -8.19 -4.15
N SER A 101 -8.91 -8.34 -5.43
CA SER A 101 -8.42 -7.43 -6.45
C SER A 101 -8.79 -6.00 -6.10
N PHE A 102 -7.89 -5.08 -6.45
CA PHE A 102 -8.19 -3.66 -6.31
C PHE A 102 -9.29 -3.31 -7.31
N ASP A 103 -10.33 -2.68 -6.83
CA ASP A 103 -11.53 -2.50 -7.64
C ASP A 103 -11.72 -1.08 -8.16
N LYS A 104 -10.70 -0.25 -8.08
CA LYS A 104 -10.79 1.11 -8.58
C LYS A 104 -9.83 1.29 -9.74
N ASP A 105 -9.99 2.42 -10.42
CA ASP A 105 -9.20 2.74 -11.60
C ASP A 105 -7.82 3.25 -11.17
N ILE A 106 -6.79 2.80 -11.88
CA ILE A 106 -5.43 3.24 -11.57
C ILE A 106 -5.30 4.75 -11.76
N GLY A 107 -6.11 5.32 -12.66
CA GLY A 107 -6.11 6.77 -12.84
C GLY A 107 -6.59 7.52 -11.63
N GLU A 108 -7.52 6.94 -10.88
CA GLU A 108 -7.97 7.56 -9.63
C GLU A 108 -6.84 7.60 -8.62
N VAL A 109 -6.08 6.52 -8.54
CA VAL A 109 -4.94 6.49 -7.63
C VAL A 109 -3.90 7.52 -8.06
N ARG A 110 -3.63 7.56 -9.36
CA ARG A 110 -2.62 8.48 -9.87
C ARG A 110 -2.99 9.93 -9.58
N SER A 111 -4.28 10.22 -9.58
CA SER A 111 -4.73 11.60 -9.38
C SER A 111 -4.52 12.08 -7.94
N ILE A 112 -4.40 11.18 -6.98
CA ILE A 112 -4.22 11.59 -5.58
C ILE A 112 -2.84 11.26 -5.04
N LEU A 113 -2.03 10.53 -5.81
CA LEU A 113 -0.73 10.11 -5.36
C LEU A 113 0.29 11.22 -5.56
N HIS A 114 1.12 11.41 -4.55
CA HIS A 114 2.13 12.44 -4.57
C HIS A 114 3.48 11.81 -4.27
N TRP A 115 4.41 11.87 -5.25
CA TRP A 115 5.76 11.39 -5.02
C TRP A 115 6.50 12.47 -4.25
N LYS A 116 7.09 12.10 -3.12
CA LYS A 116 7.80 13.07 -2.32
C LYS A 116 9.11 13.44 -3.02
N PRO A 117 9.58 14.66 -2.82
CA PRO A 117 10.81 15.08 -3.50
C PRO A 117 12.02 14.31 -2.99
N GLU A 118 13.06 14.31 -3.81
CA GLU A 118 14.30 13.68 -3.46
C GLU A 118 14.86 14.34 -2.21
N GLY A 119 15.36 13.52 -1.30
CA GLY A 119 15.88 14.02 -0.05
C GLY A 119 14.85 14.12 1.06
N TYR A 120 13.59 13.90 0.74
CA TYR A 120 12.55 13.88 1.77
C TYR A 120 12.79 12.72 2.71
N SER A 121 12.49 12.92 3.98
CA SER A 121 12.49 11.82 4.93
C SER A 121 11.36 12.02 5.92
N GLU A 122 10.90 10.90 6.46
CA GLU A 122 9.83 10.90 7.43
C GLU A 122 10.36 10.21 8.66
N GLU A 123 10.23 10.84 9.81
CA GLU A 123 10.74 10.22 11.03
C GLU A 123 9.87 9.07 11.44
N PRO A 124 10.46 7.99 11.93
CA PRO A 124 9.66 6.94 12.52
C PRO A 124 8.86 7.53 13.67
N TYR A 125 7.57 7.22 13.68
CA TYR A 125 6.70 7.96 14.51
C TYR A 125 6.45 7.25 15.79
N MET A 126 6.78 7.88 16.85
CA MET A 126 6.73 7.23 18.11
C MET A 126 5.64 7.70 18.99
N GLU A 127 5.37 8.91 18.95
CA GLU A 127 4.40 9.34 19.84
C GLU A 127 3.08 8.91 19.45
N PHE A 128 2.57 8.68 19.89
CA PHE A 128 1.44 8.38 19.64
C PHE A 128 0.59 9.29 19.87
N ILE A 129 0.23 9.72 19.52
CA ILE A 129 -0.42 10.83 19.49
C ILE A 129 -1.71 10.79 19.90
N PRO A 130 -1.99 11.13 20.55
CA PRO A 130 -3.16 10.79 21.06
C PRO A 130 -4.31 11.18 20.29
N LEU A 131 -4.07 11.01 19.99
CA LEU A 131 -4.65 11.15 19.66
C LEU A 131 -5.52 11.29 19.62
N ASP A 132 -5.72 11.51 19.56
CA ASP A 132 -6.27 11.84 19.52
C ASP A 132 -7.00 11.72 19.56
N ASP A 133 -7.29 11.66 19.76
CA ASP A 133 -7.72 11.76 19.97
C ASP A 133 -8.38 11.85 19.82
N LYS A 134 -8.69 11.86 19.87
CA LYS A 134 -9.08 12.31 19.86
C LYS A 134 -9.29 12.53 19.09
N VAL A 135 -9.17 12.51 18.89
CA VAL A 135 -9.06 12.85 18.37
C VAL A 135 -9.55 12.52 17.77
N LEU A 136 -9.85 12.22 17.82
CA LEU A 136 -10.09 12.06 17.50
C LEU A 136 -10.85 11.74 17.51
N HIS A 137 -11.17 11.78 17.75
CA HIS A 137 -11.69 11.78 18.06
C HIS A 137 -12.18 12.00 18.06
#